data_4a4e93333546a3158c171f7356d9ef56
#
_entry.id   4a4e93333546a3158c171f7356d9ef56
#
_cell.length_a   1.000
_cell.length_b   1.000
_cell.length_c   1.000
_cell.angle_alpha   90.00
_cell.angle_beta   90.00
_cell.angle_gamma   90.00
#
_symmetry.space_group_name_H-M   'P 1'
#
loop_
_entity.id
_entity.type
_entity.pdbx_description
1 polymer ?
#
loop_
_entity_poly.entity_id
_entity_poly.type
_entity_poly.pdbx_seq_one_letter_code
_entity_poly.pdbx_strand_id
1 'polypeptide(L)'
;MKSIKEETNLNNKKILLRLDLNVPLLGDKITDTTRIDKILPTLKFLISQNAKIIIISHVGRPKGKVINELSLKPICKDLEIKLSQNIKLISKNFKEIVSKDLFNSENEKIVMLENIRFILRRRKMINNLQNILPPWLIFMLMMLFHALIEHTHQFMR
;
A
#
# COMPACT_ATOMS: atom_id res chain seq x y z
N MET A 1 -16.40 -14.27 -0.96
CA MET A 1 -15.41 -13.42 -0.28
C MET A 1 -16.16 -12.43 0.58
N LYS A 2 -15.80 -12.30 1.87
CA LYS A 2 -16.40 -11.27 2.73
C LYS A 2 -15.95 -9.88 2.27
N SER A 3 -16.89 -8.94 2.19
CA SER A 3 -16.57 -7.53 1.97
C SER A 3 -16.01 -6.93 3.27
N ILE A 4 -15.04 -6.02 3.16
CA ILE A 4 -14.53 -5.29 4.33
C ILE A 4 -15.62 -4.46 5.02
N LYS A 5 -16.70 -4.14 4.31
CA LYS A 5 -17.88 -3.43 4.85
C LYS A 5 -18.72 -4.28 5.81
N GLU A 6 -18.53 -5.60 5.79
CA GLU A 6 -19.22 -6.54 6.69
C GLU A 6 -18.51 -6.69 8.04
N GLU A 7 -17.27 -6.16 8.17
CA GLU A 7 -16.56 -6.14 9.45
C GLU A 7 -17.08 -5.02 10.35
N THR A 8 -17.58 -5.42 11.52
CA THR A 8 -18.29 -4.52 12.42
C THR A 8 -17.40 -3.77 13.41
N ASN A 9 -16.13 -4.15 13.56
CA ASN A 9 -15.22 -3.50 14.49
C ASN A 9 -13.81 -3.35 13.91
N LEU A 10 -13.57 -2.21 13.27
CA LEU A 10 -12.25 -1.86 12.69
C LEU A 10 -11.51 -0.80 13.53
N ASN A 11 -12.09 -0.34 14.63
CA ASN A 11 -11.52 0.70 15.47
C ASN A 11 -10.10 0.31 15.96
N ASN A 12 -9.12 1.16 15.67
CA ASN A 12 -7.69 0.96 15.95
C ASN A 12 -7.05 -0.32 15.39
N LYS A 13 -7.79 -1.10 14.56
CA LYS A 13 -7.21 -2.27 13.90
C LYS A 13 -6.26 -1.84 12.79
N LYS A 14 -5.10 -2.49 12.72
CA LYS A 14 -4.12 -2.30 11.64
C LYS A 14 -4.56 -3.08 10.42
N ILE A 15 -4.83 -2.37 9.32
CA ILE A 15 -5.29 -2.93 8.05
C ILE A 15 -4.21 -2.72 7.01
N LEU A 16 -3.69 -3.82 6.45
CA LEU A 16 -2.81 -3.76 5.29
C LEU A 16 -3.66 -3.73 4.02
N LEU A 17 -3.51 -2.66 3.25
CA LEU A 17 -4.25 -2.44 2.02
C LEU A 17 -3.29 -2.41 0.83
N ARG A 18 -3.41 -3.40 -0.06
CA ARG A 18 -2.71 -3.37 -1.34
C ARG A 18 -3.59 -2.69 -2.38
N LEU A 19 -3.11 -1.56 -2.91
CA LEU A 19 -3.82 -0.77 -3.90
C LEU A 19 -3.10 -0.82 -5.25
N ASP A 20 -3.86 -0.77 -6.34
CA ASP A 20 -3.31 -0.54 -7.68
C ASP A 20 -3.27 0.96 -7.96
N LEU A 21 -2.15 1.56 -7.58
CA LEU A 21 -1.86 2.99 -7.79
C LEU A 21 -0.82 3.18 -8.91
N ASN A 22 -0.75 2.24 -9.86
CA ASN A 22 0.14 2.35 -11.00
C ASN A 22 -0.45 3.35 -12.03
N VAL A 23 -0.39 4.63 -11.67
CA VAL A 23 -0.84 5.75 -12.49
C VAL A 23 0.30 6.31 -13.33
N PRO A 24 0.02 6.94 -14.49
CA PRO A 24 1.04 7.59 -15.28
C PRO A 24 1.54 8.87 -14.59
N LEU A 25 2.87 8.99 -14.49
CA LEU A 25 3.56 10.14 -13.91
C LEU A 25 4.35 10.86 -15.02
N LEU A 26 4.29 12.18 -15.01
CA LEU A 26 5.15 13.06 -15.79
C LEU A 26 5.93 13.94 -14.79
N GLY A 27 7.14 13.52 -14.43
CA GLY A 27 7.85 14.04 -13.27
C GLY A 27 7.02 13.80 -11.99
N ASP A 28 6.78 14.87 -11.21
CA ASP A 28 5.96 14.83 -10.00
C ASP A 28 4.45 14.99 -10.25
N LYS A 29 4.02 15.12 -11.52
CA LYS A 29 2.61 15.33 -11.87
C LYS A 29 1.94 14.02 -12.26
N ILE A 30 0.80 13.72 -11.65
CA ILE A 30 -0.09 12.63 -12.05
C ILE A 30 -0.92 13.13 -13.24
N THR A 31 -0.91 12.38 -14.36
CA THR A 31 -1.65 12.77 -15.57
C THR A 31 -3.02 12.09 -15.68
N ASP A 32 -3.24 11.01 -14.94
CA ASP A 32 -4.53 10.32 -14.83
C ASP A 32 -4.74 9.82 -13.40
N THR A 33 -5.80 10.30 -12.75
CA THR A 33 -6.14 9.96 -11.36
C THR A 33 -7.21 8.88 -11.24
N THR A 34 -7.69 8.31 -12.35
CA THR A 34 -8.82 7.37 -12.37
C THR A 34 -8.67 6.22 -11.38
N ARG A 35 -7.45 5.66 -11.25
CA ARG A 35 -7.19 4.56 -10.31
C ARG A 35 -7.21 5.03 -8.85
N ILE A 36 -6.74 6.24 -8.59
CA ILE A 36 -6.77 6.86 -7.26
C ILE A 36 -8.22 7.12 -6.86
N ASP A 37 -9.02 7.67 -7.75
CA ASP A 37 -10.42 8.02 -7.48
C ASP A 37 -11.26 6.78 -7.15
N LYS A 38 -10.99 5.65 -7.82
CA LYS A 38 -11.67 4.37 -7.56
C LYS A 38 -11.46 3.82 -6.16
N ILE A 39 -10.34 4.10 -5.52
CA ILE A 39 -10.03 3.57 -4.18
C ILE A 39 -10.48 4.49 -3.04
N LEU A 40 -10.81 5.75 -3.32
CA LEU A 40 -11.22 6.73 -2.30
C LEU A 40 -12.42 6.27 -1.45
N PRO A 41 -13.49 5.66 -2.00
CA PRO A 41 -14.61 5.19 -1.17
C PRO A 41 -14.18 4.17 -0.11
N THR A 42 -13.25 3.26 -0.45
CA THR A 42 -12.73 2.27 0.49
C THR A 42 -11.89 2.92 1.57
N LEU A 43 -11.01 3.85 1.21
CA LEU A 43 -10.19 4.58 2.17
C LEU A 43 -11.04 5.43 3.12
N LYS A 44 -12.01 6.17 2.59
CA LYS A 44 -12.95 6.99 3.39
C LYS A 44 -13.74 6.11 4.38
N PHE A 45 -14.19 4.93 3.95
CA PHE A 45 -14.86 3.99 4.84
C PHE A 45 -13.94 3.53 5.98
N LEU A 46 -12.69 3.12 5.67
CA LEU A 46 -11.75 2.68 6.71
C LEU A 46 -11.40 3.81 7.70
N ILE A 47 -11.25 5.03 7.20
CA ILE A 47 -11.01 6.22 8.01
C ILE A 47 -12.21 6.48 8.95
N SER A 48 -13.44 6.40 8.44
CA SER A 48 -14.65 6.60 9.25
C SER A 48 -14.80 5.54 10.35
N GLN A 49 -14.24 4.34 10.15
CA GLN A 49 -14.16 3.29 11.15
C GLN A 49 -12.97 3.42 12.12
N ASN A 50 -12.23 4.53 12.05
CA ASN A 50 -11.04 4.79 12.87
C ASN A 50 -9.97 3.68 12.77
N ALA A 51 -9.83 3.05 11.60
CA ALA A 51 -8.82 2.03 11.35
C ALA A 51 -7.43 2.65 11.16
N LYS A 52 -6.37 1.90 11.48
CA LYS A 52 -4.99 2.22 11.16
C LYS A 52 -4.62 1.56 9.82
N ILE A 53 -4.40 2.35 8.78
CA ILE A 53 -4.27 1.87 7.40
C ILE A 53 -2.80 1.87 6.99
N ILE A 54 -2.31 0.73 6.51
CA ILE A 54 -0.99 0.58 5.90
C ILE A 54 -1.19 0.33 4.42
N ILE A 55 -0.82 1.31 3.60
CA ILE A 55 -0.95 1.24 2.14
C ILE A 55 0.34 0.69 1.55
N ILE A 56 0.21 -0.33 0.72
CA ILE A 56 1.28 -0.83 -0.15
C ILE A 56 0.85 -0.73 -1.61
N SER A 57 1.75 -0.23 -2.45
CA SER A 57 1.50 -0.10 -3.88
C SER A 57 2.79 -0.11 -4.69
N HIS A 58 2.65 0.03 -6.01
CA HIS A 58 3.75 0.18 -6.93
C HIS A 58 3.40 1.16 -8.04
N VAL A 59 4.43 1.75 -8.62
CA VAL A 59 4.37 2.51 -9.87
C VAL A 59 5.54 2.10 -10.77
N GLY A 60 5.28 1.98 -12.06
CA GLY A 60 6.28 1.62 -13.06
C GLY A 60 6.93 0.24 -12.90
N ARG A 61 8.11 0.07 -13.50
CA ARG A 61 8.88 -1.18 -13.50
C ARG A 61 10.36 -0.95 -13.17
N PRO A 62 10.72 -0.61 -11.93
CA PRO A 62 12.09 -0.24 -11.52
C PRO A 62 13.09 -1.40 -11.49
N LYS A 63 12.64 -2.65 -11.69
CA LYS A 63 13.50 -3.86 -11.71
C LYS A 63 14.36 -4.02 -10.45
N GLY A 64 13.81 -3.63 -9.28
CA GLY A 64 14.47 -3.75 -7.98
C GLY A 64 15.53 -2.67 -7.69
N LYS A 65 15.54 -1.60 -8.46
CA LYS A 65 16.37 -0.42 -8.20
C LYS A 65 15.51 0.70 -7.63
N VAL A 66 16.07 1.51 -6.76
CA VAL A 66 15.43 2.76 -6.31
C VAL A 66 15.58 3.77 -7.45
N ILE A 67 14.44 4.23 -7.97
CA ILE A 67 14.35 5.21 -9.07
C ILE A 67 13.44 6.33 -8.57
N ASN A 68 13.97 7.53 -8.39
CA ASN A 68 13.25 8.65 -7.78
C ASN A 68 11.98 9.03 -8.55
N GLU A 69 11.99 8.95 -9.87
CA GLU A 69 10.86 9.24 -10.76
C GLU A 69 9.73 8.21 -10.62
N LEU A 70 10.00 7.08 -9.98
CA LEU A 70 9.03 6.03 -9.67
C LEU A 70 8.69 5.96 -8.17
N SER A 71 8.95 7.04 -7.43
CA SER A 71 8.52 7.18 -6.04
C SER A 71 6.99 7.32 -5.96
N LEU A 72 6.42 6.80 -4.88
CA LEU A 72 4.99 7.01 -4.56
C LEU A 72 4.71 8.39 -3.95
N LYS A 73 5.71 9.24 -3.78
CA LYS A 73 5.57 10.57 -3.16
C LYS A 73 4.49 11.46 -3.83
N PRO A 74 4.42 11.58 -5.17
CA PRO A 74 3.37 12.36 -5.82
C PRO A 74 1.97 11.81 -5.55
N ILE A 75 1.84 10.48 -5.55
CA ILE A 75 0.58 9.78 -5.29
C ILE A 75 0.15 9.95 -3.83
N CYS A 76 1.10 9.89 -2.89
CA CYS A 76 0.86 10.16 -1.48
C CYS A 76 0.28 11.56 -1.27
N LYS A 77 0.87 12.58 -1.87
CA LYS A 77 0.38 13.97 -1.81
C LYS A 77 -1.03 14.14 -2.40
N ASP A 78 -1.32 13.51 -3.53
CA ASP A 78 -2.64 13.58 -4.15
C ASP A 78 -3.70 12.93 -3.24
N LEU A 79 -3.39 11.78 -2.65
CA LEU A 79 -4.26 11.12 -1.68
C LEU A 79 -4.48 11.96 -0.42
N GLU A 80 -3.45 12.64 0.12
CA GLU A 80 -3.59 13.54 1.26
C GLU A 80 -4.61 14.64 0.98
N ILE A 81 -4.51 15.26 -0.20
CA ILE A 81 -5.44 16.34 -0.63
C ILE A 81 -6.86 15.77 -0.75
N LYS A 82 -7.04 14.65 -1.45
CA LYS A 82 -8.36 14.06 -1.73
C LYS A 82 -9.06 13.48 -0.49
N LEU A 83 -8.29 13.05 0.50
CA LEU A 83 -8.81 12.50 1.76
C LEU A 83 -8.89 13.55 2.87
N SER A 84 -8.23 14.70 2.70
CA SER A 84 -8.04 15.71 3.76
C SER A 84 -7.45 15.10 5.04
N GLN A 85 -6.49 14.17 4.86
CA GLN A 85 -5.83 13.42 5.91
C GLN A 85 -4.32 13.40 5.67
N ASN A 86 -3.53 13.47 6.75
CA ASN A 86 -2.09 13.29 6.65
C ASN A 86 -1.76 11.82 6.40
N ILE A 87 -0.88 11.56 5.42
CA ILE A 87 -0.40 10.23 5.06
C ILE A 87 1.11 10.20 5.21
N LYS A 88 1.60 9.41 6.15
CA LYS A 88 3.04 9.26 6.36
C LYS A 88 3.64 8.35 5.30
N LEU A 89 4.44 8.90 4.39
CA LEU A 89 5.22 8.08 3.44
C LEU A 89 6.51 7.58 4.12
N ILE A 90 6.69 6.27 4.18
CA ILE A 90 7.92 5.64 4.68
C ILE A 90 8.82 5.32 3.49
N SER A 91 9.83 6.15 3.30
CA SER A 91 10.82 6.02 2.21
C SER A 91 12.10 5.26 2.63
N LYS A 92 12.15 4.75 3.87
CA LYS A 92 13.27 3.95 4.36
C LYS A 92 13.43 2.66 3.54
N ASN A 93 14.65 2.13 3.52
CA ASN A 93 14.88 0.80 3.00
C ASN A 93 13.99 -0.21 3.75
N PHE A 94 13.25 -1.03 3.01
CA PHE A 94 12.31 -2.00 3.59
C PHE A 94 12.94 -2.94 4.63
N LYS A 95 14.26 -3.18 4.56
CA LYS A 95 14.97 -4.01 5.55
C LYS A 95 15.13 -3.33 6.92
N GLU A 96 15.04 -2.01 6.95
CA GLU A 96 15.26 -1.18 8.12
C GLU A 96 13.96 -0.71 8.76
N ILE A 97 12.82 -1.00 8.14
CA ILE A 97 11.52 -0.64 8.69
C ILE A 97 11.20 -1.57 9.84
N VAL A 98 10.82 -1.00 10.97
CA VAL A 98 10.35 -1.72 12.15
C VAL A 98 8.92 -1.28 12.50
N SER A 99 8.22 -2.08 13.31
CA SER A 99 6.81 -1.83 13.65
C SER A 99 6.53 -0.43 14.21
N LYS A 100 7.49 0.12 14.96
CA LYS A 100 7.41 1.49 15.49
C LYS A 100 7.53 2.58 14.44
N ASP A 101 8.09 2.31 13.27
CA ASP A 101 8.18 3.29 12.18
C ASP A 101 6.81 3.52 11.53
N LEU A 102 5.88 2.57 11.64
CA LEU A 102 4.56 2.66 11.01
C LEU A 102 3.71 3.76 11.66
N PHE A 103 3.48 3.66 12.96
CA PHE A 103 2.62 4.59 13.69
C PHE A 103 3.35 5.06 14.94
N ASN A 104 3.90 6.28 14.92
CA ASN A 104 4.67 6.87 16.01
C ASN A 104 3.78 7.59 17.02
N SER A 105 2.55 7.97 16.61
CA SER A 105 1.57 8.64 17.45
C SER A 105 0.17 8.08 17.23
N GLU A 106 -0.73 8.34 18.16
CA GLU A 106 -2.14 7.96 18.03
C GLU A 106 -2.85 8.68 16.88
N ASN A 107 -2.37 9.86 16.54
CA ASN A 107 -2.94 10.68 15.46
C ASN A 107 -2.54 10.19 14.06
N GLU A 108 -1.51 9.36 13.94
CA GLU A 108 -1.15 8.75 12.65
C GLU A 108 -2.13 7.60 12.33
N LYS A 109 -3.00 7.84 11.34
CA LYS A 109 -4.01 6.86 10.91
C LYS A 109 -3.64 6.16 9.62
N ILE A 110 -2.88 6.82 8.75
CA ILE A 110 -2.55 6.30 7.42
C ILE A 110 -1.05 6.37 7.20
N VAL A 111 -0.50 5.22 6.82
CA VAL A 111 0.91 5.08 6.45
C VAL A 111 0.98 4.48 5.06
N MET A 112 1.82 5.01 4.19
CA MET A 112 2.14 4.45 2.88
C MET A 112 3.59 4.00 2.85
N LEU A 113 3.84 2.76 2.44
CA LEU A 113 5.20 2.31 2.18
C LEU A 113 5.60 2.72 0.77
N GLU A 114 6.89 2.99 0.58
CA GLU A 114 7.46 3.32 -0.73
C GLU A 114 7.25 2.17 -1.72
N ASN A 115 7.47 2.44 -3.01
CA ASN A 115 7.25 1.53 -4.12
C ASN A 115 7.82 0.13 -3.85
N ILE A 116 6.93 -0.84 -3.67
CA ILE A 116 7.30 -2.22 -3.35
C ILE A 116 8.15 -2.91 -4.43
N ARG A 117 8.17 -2.37 -5.65
CA ARG A 117 9.01 -2.87 -6.76
C ARG A 117 10.45 -2.40 -6.71
N PHE A 118 10.82 -1.56 -5.76
CA PHE A 118 12.23 -1.27 -5.45
C PHE A 118 12.93 -2.49 -4.82
N ILE A 119 12.16 -3.50 -4.40
CA ILE A 119 12.68 -4.79 -3.93
C ILE A 119 12.67 -5.81 -5.08
N LEU A 120 13.82 -6.36 -5.40
CA LEU A 120 14.00 -7.24 -6.56
C LEU A 120 13.23 -8.57 -6.48
N ARG A 121 12.97 -9.10 -5.28
CA ARG A 121 12.34 -10.42 -5.08
C ARG A 121 11.16 -10.35 -4.11
N ARG A 122 10.00 -10.86 -4.53
CA ARG A 122 8.77 -10.96 -3.70
C ARG A 122 9.01 -11.66 -2.36
N ARG A 123 9.80 -12.75 -2.32
CA ARG A 123 10.18 -13.43 -1.06
C ARG A 123 10.92 -12.50 -0.10
N LYS A 124 11.85 -11.66 -0.59
CA LYS A 124 12.56 -10.70 0.26
C LYS A 124 11.62 -9.63 0.83
N MET A 125 10.64 -9.19 0.05
CA MET A 125 9.62 -8.26 0.53
C MET A 125 8.79 -8.87 1.66
N ILE A 126 8.31 -10.09 1.48
CA ILE A 126 7.50 -10.81 2.47
C ILE A 126 8.30 -10.99 3.76
N ASN A 127 9.55 -11.46 3.67
CA ASN A 127 10.42 -11.65 4.83
C ASN A 127 10.70 -10.34 5.58
N ASN A 128 10.84 -9.22 4.88
CA ASN A 128 11.03 -7.91 5.51
C ASN A 128 9.75 -7.45 6.22
N LEU A 129 8.58 -7.71 5.64
CA LEU A 129 7.29 -7.40 6.25
C LEU A 129 7.00 -8.28 7.48
N GLN A 130 7.63 -9.46 7.62
CA GLN A 130 7.50 -10.33 8.80
C GLN A 130 7.95 -9.65 10.10
N ASN A 131 8.90 -8.75 10.01
CA ASN A 131 9.38 -7.99 11.16
C ASN A 131 8.45 -6.84 11.58
N ILE A 132 7.49 -6.50 10.71
CA ILE A 132 6.64 -5.30 10.85
C ILE A 132 5.18 -5.67 11.06
N LEU A 133 4.75 -6.79 10.48
CA LEU A 133 3.35 -7.22 10.43
C LEU A 133 3.17 -8.56 11.14
N PRO A 134 2.03 -8.80 11.78
CA PRO A 134 1.76 -10.08 12.40
C PRO A 134 1.70 -11.21 11.36
N PRO A 135 2.06 -12.47 11.72
CA PRO A 135 2.17 -13.61 10.79
C PRO A 135 0.92 -13.85 9.94
N TRP A 136 -0.27 -13.67 10.50
CA TRP A 136 -1.53 -13.88 9.78
C TRP A 136 -1.75 -12.86 8.65
N LEU A 137 -1.26 -11.63 8.83
CA LEU A 137 -1.37 -10.58 7.81
C LEU A 137 -0.42 -10.85 6.64
N ILE A 138 0.74 -11.45 6.94
CA ILE A 138 1.73 -11.88 5.94
C ILE A 138 1.19 -13.05 5.13
N PHE A 139 0.53 -14.00 5.79
CA PHE A 139 -0.14 -15.11 5.11
C PHE A 139 -1.18 -14.60 4.12
N MET A 140 -2.01 -13.64 4.52
CA MET A 140 -3.00 -13.01 3.65
C MET A 140 -2.33 -12.29 2.47
N LEU A 141 -1.21 -11.60 2.69
CA LEU A 141 -0.42 -10.96 1.64
C LEU A 141 0.14 -11.99 0.64
N MET A 142 0.64 -13.13 1.12
CA MET A 142 1.14 -14.23 0.27
C MET A 142 0.02 -14.79 -0.61
N MET A 143 -1.17 -15.01 -0.06
CA MET A 143 -2.34 -15.51 -0.80
C MET A 143 -2.80 -14.53 -1.89
N LEU A 144 -2.82 -13.23 -1.60
CA LEU A 144 -3.14 -12.18 -2.60
C LEU A 144 -2.12 -12.14 -3.75
N PHE A 145 -0.84 -12.41 -3.47
CA PHE A 145 0.18 -12.51 -4.53
C PHE A 145 0.06 -13.81 -5.34
N HIS A 146 -0.39 -14.90 -4.75
CA HIS A 146 -0.58 -16.18 -5.45
C HIS A 146 -1.77 -16.11 -6.42
N ALA A 147 -2.91 -15.60 -5.97
CA ALA A 147 -4.10 -15.44 -6.79
C ALA A 147 -3.86 -14.57 -8.05
N LEU A 148 -2.94 -13.58 -7.97
CA LEU A 148 -2.56 -12.75 -9.12
C LEU A 148 -1.72 -13.49 -10.16
N ILE A 149 -1.00 -14.55 -9.79
CA ILE A 149 -0.21 -15.36 -10.73
C ILE A 149 -1.13 -16.28 -11.54
N GLU A 150 -2.12 -16.87 -10.91
CA GLU A 150 -3.08 -17.75 -11.60
C GLU A 150 -3.92 -16.99 -12.64
N HIS A 151 -4.36 -15.77 -12.30
CA HIS A 151 -5.09 -14.93 -13.26
C HIS A 151 -4.24 -14.46 -14.45
N THR A 152 -2.94 -14.22 -14.28
CA THR A 152 -2.06 -13.83 -15.39
C THR A 152 -1.75 -14.99 -16.34
N HIS A 153 -1.75 -16.22 -15.86
CA HIS A 153 -1.55 -17.41 -16.71
C HIS A 153 -2.79 -17.80 -17.52
N GLN A 154 -4.00 -17.41 -17.09
CA GLN A 154 -5.24 -17.67 -17.84
C GLN A 154 -5.44 -16.72 -19.03
N PHE A 155 -4.79 -15.57 -19.05
CA PHE A 155 -4.88 -14.60 -20.17
C PHE A 155 -3.80 -14.75 -21.23
N MET A 156 -2.89 -15.74 -21.11
CA MET A 156 -1.82 -16.03 -22.08
C MET A 156 -1.96 -17.40 -22.73
N ARG A 157 -3.18 -17.92 -22.84
CA ARG A 157 -3.51 -19.09 -23.67
C ARG A 157 -4.52 -18.72 -24.75
#